data_d76b1cef672f786be3d7d68312f82032
#
_entry.id   d76b1cef672f786be3d7d68312f82032
#
_cell.length_a   1.000
_cell.length_b   1.000
_cell.length_c   1.000
_cell.angle_alpha   90.00
_cell.angle_beta   90.00
_cell.angle_gamma   90.00
#
_symmetry.space_group_name_H-M   'P 1'
#
loop_
_entity.id
_entity.type
_entity.pdbx_description
1 polymer ?
#
loop_
_entity_poly.entity_id
_entity_poly.type
_entity_poly.pdbx_seq_one_letter_code
_entity_poly.pdbx_strand_id
1 'polypeptide(L)'
;MAKSIFVADDEATARRYALEAGGPYHFYFKQLSYKLIKGGGRSNLFKTDPSMPDEMLTPDYITQRLVIAGTVNSVVDQILAFRDQIGDFGNLVYACHDWMDPTLAKRSMELFANEVMPRVNQALR
;
A
#
# COMPACT_ATOMS: atom_id res chain seq x y z
N MET A 1 3.71 -3.00 -12.74
CA MET A 1 3.96 -2.69 -11.30
C MET A 1 2.65 -2.85 -10.52
N ALA A 2 2.65 -3.62 -9.47
CA ALA A 2 1.48 -3.79 -8.60
C ALA A 2 1.75 -3.17 -7.24
N LYS A 3 0.74 -2.50 -6.68
CA LYS A 3 0.85 -1.82 -5.39
C LYS A 3 -0.45 -2.00 -4.61
N SER A 4 -0.35 -2.31 -3.32
CA SER A 4 -1.52 -2.31 -2.44
C SER A 4 -1.90 -0.86 -2.15
N ILE A 5 -3.12 -0.49 -2.52
CA ILE A 5 -3.60 0.90 -2.43
C ILE A 5 -4.98 0.91 -1.77
N PHE A 6 -5.19 1.85 -0.86
CA PHE A 6 -6.49 2.10 -0.27
C PHE A 6 -6.75 3.59 -0.14
N VAL A 7 -7.87 4.04 -0.72
CA VAL A 7 -8.31 5.44 -0.68
C VAL A 7 -9.57 5.53 0.17
N ALA A 8 -9.61 6.48 1.10
CA ALA A 8 -10.78 6.74 1.92
C ALA A 8 -11.14 8.23 1.91
N ASP A 9 -12.35 8.54 2.38
CA ASP A 9 -12.80 9.93 2.47
C ASP A 9 -12.05 10.71 3.56
N ASP A 10 -11.48 10.03 4.56
CA ASP A 10 -10.70 10.65 5.62
C ASP A 10 -9.47 9.81 5.99
N GLU A 11 -8.45 10.49 6.55
CA GLU A 11 -7.17 9.85 6.89
C GLU A 11 -7.31 8.82 8.01
N ALA A 12 -8.15 9.05 9.00
CA ALA A 12 -8.32 8.13 10.13
C ALA A 12 -8.88 6.78 9.66
N THR A 13 -9.87 6.80 8.77
CA THR A 13 -10.43 5.59 8.18
C THR A 13 -9.38 4.86 7.34
N ALA A 14 -8.61 5.59 6.53
CA ALA A 14 -7.57 5.01 5.71
C ALA A 14 -6.50 4.30 6.57
N ARG A 15 -6.03 4.94 7.62
CA ARG A 15 -5.03 4.35 8.52
C ARG A 15 -5.56 3.09 9.20
N ARG A 16 -6.76 3.18 9.74
CA ARG A 16 -7.35 2.05 10.49
C ARG A 16 -7.54 0.82 9.60
N TYR A 17 -8.01 1.01 8.40
CA TYR A 17 -8.29 -0.11 7.49
C TYR A 17 -7.03 -0.64 6.80
N ALA A 18 -6.13 0.23 6.40
CA ALA A 18 -5.03 -0.13 5.52
C ALA A 18 -3.66 -0.22 6.19
N LEU A 19 -3.46 0.42 7.34
CA LEU A 19 -2.12 0.49 7.95
C LEU A 19 -2.05 -0.14 9.33
N GLU A 20 -3.13 -0.11 10.10
CA GLU A 20 -3.11 -0.53 11.51
C GLU A 20 -3.43 -2.02 11.66
N ALA A 21 -2.96 -2.58 12.79
CA ALA A 21 -3.29 -3.94 13.19
C ALA A 21 -4.82 -4.10 13.33
N GLY A 22 -5.33 -5.24 12.91
CA GLY A 22 -6.76 -5.48 12.85
C GLY A 22 -7.38 -5.19 11.49
N GLY A 23 -6.68 -4.49 10.61
CA GLY A 23 -7.15 -4.26 9.25
C GLY A 23 -6.69 -5.34 8.27
N PRO A 24 -7.31 -5.41 7.08
CA PRO A 24 -7.04 -6.50 6.12
C PRO A 24 -5.66 -6.42 5.48
N TYR A 25 -5.14 -5.21 5.26
CA TYR A 25 -3.80 -5.03 4.68
C TYR A 25 -2.71 -5.48 5.64
N HIS A 26 -2.82 -5.12 6.91
CA HIS A 26 -1.89 -5.56 7.94
C HIS A 26 -1.90 -7.08 8.07
N PHE A 27 -3.08 -7.70 8.08
CA PHE A 27 -3.20 -9.15 8.10
C PHE A 27 -2.50 -9.79 6.90
N TYR A 28 -2.75 -9.28 5.70
CA TYR A 28 -2.15 -9.81 4.47
C TYR A 28 -0.62 -9.76 4.53
N PHE A 29 -0.05 -8.62 4.86
CA PHE A 29 1.41 -8.47 4.91
C PHE A 29 2.03 -9.22 6.07
N LYS A 30 1.33 -9.36 7.18
CA LYS A 30 1.78 -10.21 8.30
C LYS A 30 1.93 -11.67 7.85
N GLN A 31 0.93 -12.20 7.14
CA GLN A 31 0.98 -13.58 6.65
C GLN A 31 2.04 -13.76 5.56
N LEU A 32 2.10 -12.83 4.62
CA LEU A 32 3.07 -12.88 3.53
C LEU A 32 4.50 -12.81 4.05
N SER A 33 4.79 -11.86 4.93
CA SER A 33 6.12 -11.70 5.52
C SER A 33 6.52 -12.92 6.34
N TYR A 34 5.60 -13.48 7.11
CA TYR A 34 5.86 -14.71 7.87
C TYR A 34 6.30 -15.85 6.95
N LYS A 35 5.58 -16.05 5.85
CA LYS A 35 5.92 -17.11 4.88
C LYS A 35 7.28 -16.87 4.23
N LEU A 36 7.56 -15.66 3.82
CA LEU A 36 8.79 -15.34 3.07
C LEU A 36 10.02 -15.24 3.98
N ILE A 37 9.87 -14.75 5.19
CA ILE A 37 10.99 -14.61 6.13
C ILE A 37 11.24 -15.94 6.84
N LYS A 38 10.23 -16.47 7.53
CA LYS A 38 10.37 -17.68 8.35
C LYS A 38 10.45 -18.95 7.53
N GLY A 39 9.63 -19.05 6.48
CA GLY A 39 9.59 -20.23 5.62
C GLY A 39 10.62 -20.23 4.51
N GLY A 40 11.02 -19.05 4.01
CA GLY A 40 11.88 -18.92 2.84
C GLY A 40 13.22 -18.21 3.06
N GLY A 41 13.47 -17.67 4.25
CA GLY A 41 14.71 -16.92 4.53
C GLY A 41 14.87 -15.65 3.69
N ARG A 42 13.78 -15.05 3.23
CA ARG A 42 13.79 -13.92 2.30
C ARG A 42 13.55 -12.57 2.97
N SER A 43 14.16 -12.34 4.15
CA SER A 43 14.01 -11.07 4.87
C SER A 43 14.43 -9.86 4.03
N ASN A 44 15.41 -10.01 3.15
CA ASN A 44 15.92 -8.91 2.32
C ASN A 44 14.87 -8.29 1.38
N LEU A 45 13.81 -9.02 1.05
CA LEU A 45 12.72 -8.49 0.23
C LEU A 45 12.00 -7.30 0.87
N PHE A 46 12.03 -7.21 2.20
CA PHE A 46 11.30 -6.20 2.96
C PHE A 46 12.22 -5.12 3.54
N LYS A 47 13.53 -5.24 3.34
CA LYS A 47 14.50 -4.28 3.89
C LYS A 47 14.70 -3.12 2.95
N THR A 48 14.77 -1.91 3.52
CA THR A 48 15.19 -0.71 2.80
C THR A 48 16.69 -0.74 2.54
N ASP A 49 17.44 -1.20 3.54
CA ASP A 49 18.89 -1.28 3.54
C ASP A 49 19.28 -2.71 3.94
N PRO A 50 20.16 -3.38 3.17
CA PRO A 50 20.58 -4.75 3.50
C PRO A 50 21.20 -4.90 4.89
N SER A 51 21.77 -3.82 5.45
CA SER A 51 22.35 -3.84 6.81
C SER A 51 21.30 -3.76 7.92
N MET A 52 20.04 -3.53 7.57
CA MET A 52 18.95 -3.41 8.54
C MET A 52 18.74 -4.74 9.29
N PRO A 53 18.64 -4.74 10.65
CA PRO A 53 18.36 -5.96 11.39
C PRO A 53 16.98 -6.55 11.08
N ASP A 54 16.88 -7.88 11.05
CA ASP A 54 15.62 -8.57 10.79
C ASP A 54 14.55 -8.24 11.84
N GLU A 55 14.95 -7.93 13.08
CA GLU A 55 14.05 -7.59 14.17
C GLU A 55 13.24 -6.33 13.90
N MET A 56 13.71 -5.45 13.01
CA MET A 56 12.99 -4.24 12.61
C MET A 56 11.87 -4.51 11.59
N LEU A 57 11.84 -5.70 11.01
CA LEU A 57 10.82 -6.11 10.02
C LEU A 57 9.55 -6.58 10.72
N THR A 58 8.91 -5.69 11.47
CA THR A 58 7.61 -5.96 12.07
C THR A 58 6.50 -5.86 11.02
N PRO A 59 5.33 -6.52 11.25
CA PRO A 59 4.19 -6.35 10.36
C PRO A 59 3.76 -4.89 10.18
N ASP A 60 3.84 -4.08 11.23
CA ASP A 60 3.53 -2.65 11.16
C ASP A 60 4.49 -1.91 10.22
N TYR A 61 5.78 -2.14 10.36
CA TYR A 61 6.80 -1.53 9.51
C TYR A 61 6.60 -1.91 8.04
N ILE A 62 6.41 -3.20 7.77
CA ILE A 62 6.23 -3.71 6.41
C ILE A 62 4.98 -3.14 5.78
N THR A 63 3.86 -3.14 6.51
CA THR A 63 2.58 -2.61 6.01
C THR A 63 2.69 -1.13 5.69
N GLN A 64 3.24 -0.33 6.58
CA GLN A 64 3.39 1.11 6.37
C GLN A 64 4.29 1.43 5.17
N ARG A 65 5.28 0.61 4.91
CA ARG A 65 6.17 0.81 3.77
C ARG A 65 5.57 0.41 2.43
N LEU A 66 4.79 -0.67 2.41
CA LEU A 66 4.35 -1.27 1.15
C LEU A 66 2.96 -0.83 0.71
N VAL A 67 2.15 -0.28 1.61
CA VAL A 67 0.79 0.15 1.31
C VAL A 67 0.74 1.65 1.07
N ILE A 68 0.12 2.04 -0.05
CA ILE A 68 -0.25 3.43 -0.32
C ILE A 68 -1.67 3.62 0.20
N ALA A 69 -1.85 4.49 1.19
CA ALA A 69 -3.16 4.69 1.80
C ALA A 69 -3.34 6.14 2.26
N GLY A 70 -4.57 6.62 2.17
CA GLY A 70 -4.92 7.96 2.61
C GLY A 70 -6.15 8.50 1.90
N THR A 71 -6.33 9.81 2.01
CA THR A 71 -7.31 10.54 1.20
C THR A 71 -6.87 10.62 -0.26
N VAL A 72 -7.75 11.09 -1.13
CA VAL A 72 -7.43 11.27 -2.56
C VAL A 72 -6.14 12.07 -2.75
N ASN A 73 -6.02 13.22 -2.10
CA ASN A 73 -4.82 14.07 -2.24
C ASN A 73 -3.55 13.34 -1.78
N SER A 74 -3.62 12.67 -0.64
CA SER A 74 -2.49 11.93 -0.08
C SER A 74 -2.07 10.78 -0.98
N VAL A 75 -3.02 10.02 -1.52
CA VAL A 75 -2.72 8.88 -2.40
C VAL A 75 -2.12 9.35 -3.73
N VAL A 76 -2.63 10.45 -4.30
CA VAL A 76 -2.02 11.04 -5.50
C VAL A 76 -0.55 11.38 -5.25
N ASP A 77 -0.26 12.08 -4.14
CA ASP A 77 1.11 12.47 -3.79
C ASP A 77 2.01 11.25 -3.59
N GLN A 78 1.51 10.21 -2.92
CA GLN A 78 2.27 8.98 -2.67
C GLN A 78 2.59 8.24 -3.98
N ILE A 79 1.66 8.18 -4.92
CA ILE A 79 1.87 7.53 -6.22
C ILE A 79 2.92 8.29 -7.03
N LEU A 80 2.82 9.62 -7.07
CA LEU A 80 3.80 10.44 -7.78
C LEU A 80 5.19 10.33 -7.18
N ALA A 81 5.30 10.33 -5.85
CA ALA A 81 6.57 10.12 -5.16
C ALA A 81 7.16 8.73 -5.43
N PHE A 82 6.32 7.72 -5.45
CA PHE A 82 6.74 6.35 -5.78
C PHE A 82 7.29 6.26 -7.21
N ARG A 83 6.61 6.90 -8.16
CA ARG A 83 7.09 6.96 -9.55
C ARG A 83 8.44 7.68 -9.67
N ASP A 84 8.59 8.80 -8.96
CA ASP A 84 9.86 9.54 -8.95
C ASP A 84 11.01 8.69 -8.39
N GLN A 85 10.72 7.87 -7.41
CA GLN A 85 11.72 7.00 -6.77
C GLN A 85 12.15 5.84 -7.65
N ILE A 86 11.21 5.17 -8.34
CA ILE A 86 11.50 3.95 -9.09
C ILE A 86 11.64 4.16 -10.60
N GLY A 87 11.27 5.34 -11.12
CA GLY A 87 11.29 5.63 -12.55
C GLY A 87 9.97 5.30 -13.23
N ASP A 88 9.94 5.46 -14.55
CA ASP A 88 8.75 5.20 -15.35
C ASP A 88 8.39 3.72 -15.38
N PHE A 89 7.08 3.46 -15.29
CA PHE A 89 6.50 2.13 -15.51
C PHE A 89 5.22 2.30 -16.33
N GLY A 90 4.90 1.29 -17.15
CA GLY A 90 3.76 1.38 -18.08
C GLY A 90 2.40 1.37 -17.39
N ASN A 91 2.20 0.46 -16.45
CA ASN A 91 0.92 0.29 -15.78
C ASN A 91 1.09 0.14 -14.27
N LEU A 92 0.18 0.76 -13.51
CA LEU A 92 0.05 0.54 -12.08
C LEU A 92 -1.19 -0.31 -11.82
N VAL A 93 -0.98 -1.50 -11.25
CA VAL A 93 -2.08 -2.38 -10.86
C VAL A 93 -2.48 -2.06 -9.43
N TYR A 94 -3.74 -1.68 -9.27
CA TYR A 94 -4.36 -1.42 -7.97
C TYR A 94 -4.74 -2.75 -7.33
N ALA A 95 -4.12 -3.07 -6.21
CA ALA A 95 -4.46 -4.25 -5.41
C ALA A 95 -5.21 -3.82 -4.16
N CYS A 96 -6.36 -4.45 -3.88
CA CYS A 96 -7.19 -4.13 -2.73
C CYS A 96 -7.58 -5.40 -1.96
N HIS A 97 -8.07 -5.18 -0.74
CA HIS A 97 -8.56 -6.25 0.14
C HIS A 97 -9.94 -5.87 0.65
N ASP A 98 -10.95 -6.66 0.31
CA ASP A 98 -12.35 -6.33 0.54
C ASP A 98 -13.06 -7.23 1.57
N TRP A 99 -12.38 -8.23 2.10
CA TRP A 99 -13.04 -9.25 2.92
C TRP A 99 -13.54 -8.77 4.28
N MET A 100 -13.01 -7.66 4.82
CA MET A 100 -13.44 -7.14 6.12
C MET A 100 -14.54 -6.10 6.01
N ASP A 101 -14.46 -5.22 5.01
CA ASP A 101 -15.45 -4.16 4.78
C ASP A 101 -15.61 -3.90 3.29
N PRO A 102 -16.53 -4.61 2.63
CA PRO A 102 -16.77 -4.42 1.20
C PRO A 102 -17.22 -3.01 0.82
N THR A 103 -17.90 -2.31 1.71
CA THR A 103 -18.36 -0.93 1.45
C THR A 103 -17.17 0.03 1.36
N LEU A 104 -16.23 -0.06 2.30
CA LEU A 104 -15.00 0.73 2.24
C LEU A 104 -14.15 0.38 1.04
N ALA A 105 -14.05 -0.90 0.70
CA ALA A 105 -13.29 -1.35 -0.46
C ALA A 105 -13.88 -0.82 -1.77
N LYS A 106 -15.21 -0.88 -1.91
CA LYS A 106 -15.90 -0.33 -3.08
C LYS A 106 -15.68 1.18 -3.18
N ARG A 107 -15.83 1.90 -2.07
CA ARG A 107 -15.59 3.35 -2.04
C ARG A 107 -14.16 3.69 -2.44
N SER A 108 -13.19 2.91 -1.98
CA SER A 108 -11.78 3.08 -2.37
C SER A 108 -11.61 2.94 -3.89
N MET A 109 -12.22 1.94 -4.50
CA MET A 109 -12.15 1.75 -5.95
C MET A 109 -12.79 2.91 -6.71
N GLU A 110 -13.93 3.41 -6.24
CA GLU A 110 -14.60 4.56 -6.85
C GLU A 110 -13.74 5.82 -6.78
N LEU A 111 -13.18 6.12 -5.61
CA LEU A 111 -12.29 7.27 -5.43
C LEU A 111 -11.02 7.14 -6.27
N PHE A 112 -10.46 5.95 -6.34
CA PHE A 112 -9.27 5.71 -7.14
C PHE A 112 -9.54 5.93 -8.63
N ALA A 113 -10.60 5.34 -9.16
CA ALA A 113 -10.92 5.44 -10.58
C ALA A 113 -11.36 6.85 -11.00
N ASN A 114 -12.16 7.50 -10.18
CA ASN A 114 -12.81 8.76 -10.55
C ASN A 114 -12.01 10.00 -10.17
N GLU A 115 -11.13 9.92 -9.18
CA GLU A 115 -10.39 11.07 -8.69
C GLU A 115 -8.88 10.90 -8.67
N VAL A 116 -8.36 9.76 -8.21
CA VAL A 116 -6.92 9.56 -8.11
C VAL A 116 -6.30 9.38 -9.50
N MET A 117 -6.80 8.44 -10.29
CA MET A 117 -6.25 8.15 -11.62
C MET A 117 -6.22 9.36 -12.54
N PRO A 118 -7.30 10.15 -12.68
CA PRO A 118 -7.27 11.33 -13.56
C PRO A 118 -6.20 12.35 -13.13
N ARG A 119 -6.04 12.57 -11.83
CA ARG A 119 -5.04 13.53 -11.31
C ARG A 119 -3.62 13.04 -11.53
N VAL A 120 -3.36 11.76 -11.30
CA VAL A 120 -2.03 11.16 -11.55
C VAL A 120 -1.70 11.25 -13.04
N ASN A 121 -2.63 10.85 -13.90
CA ASN A 121 -2.41 10.90 -15.35
C ASN A 121 -2.17 12.33 -15.85
N GLN A 122 -2.89 13.29 -15.31
CA GLN A 122 -2.72 14.70 -15.67
C GLN A 122 -1.32 15.20 -15.25
N ALA A 123 -0.86 14.84 -14.05
CA ALA A 123 0.43 15.27 -13.55
C ALA A 123 1.60 14.65 -14.33
N LEU A 124 1.39 13.53 -15.01
CA LEU A 124 2.42 12.81 -15.76
C LEU A 124 2.45 13.15 -17.25
N ARG A 125 1.60 14.03 -17.71
CA ARG A 125 1.57 14.47 -19.12
C ARG A 125 2.68 15.44 -19.48
#